data_ca515598255c35a790c20dacd0a424f8
#
_entry.id   ca515598255c35a790c20dacd0a424f8
#
_cell.length_a   1.000
_cell.length_b   1.000
_cell.length_c   1.000
_cell.angle_alpha   90.00
_cell.angle_beta   90.00
_cell.angle_gamma   90.00
#
_symmetry.space_group_name_H-M   'P 1'
#
loop_
_entity.id
_entity.type
_entity.pdbx_description
1 polymer ?
#
loop_
_entity_poly.entity_id
_entity_poly.type
_entity_poly.pdbx_seq_one_letter_code
_entity_poly.pdbx_strand_id
1 'polypeptide(L)'
;FQHNKDTDWAGYINFSYDTHFGNGVDALWKAGAQYRRKERSNRYYSYIFNPADISQKLDGNGYDQFANVDWVCKTPYSQASQLNYDSKEHIGGTYAMVTLKSRIGEVYAGFRAEHTNQIYTMLQHFRNMGQVGEQSYWDYLPSASLKWTPTAKMNVRLSYYRSINRPGFYEIVPYQIQGEEYQEKGNPNLKRARIDNLDLRWEWFPSKTEQILVGVFYKYLKNPIEQVFVTSDGKIGAGTDAYYMPDNLGNAKNMGFEIDVIKYIRHFGVKANYTYTHSRITTSKREYQEGSAEYKTGVTQTRPLVNQAPHTANLSLLYKDTENGWNAQLAASFTGTKLALVSPFKNADQWDKAMFGLDFSAEKQFKNGISIFFKANNLLDAKRERYLKTVNPDNLEYEGQKKDKTIVGTYKYGRTFLLGVRYKL
;
A
#
# COMPACT_ATOMS: atom_id res chain seq x y z
N PHE A 1 8.99 -18.36 -14.11
CA PHE A 1 7.57 -18.33 -14.47
C PHE A 1 6.73 -18.51 -13.21
N GLN A 2 5.71 -17.65 -13.05
CA GLN A 2 4.75 -17.78 -11.95
C GLN A 2 3.34 -17.86 -12.52
N HIS A 3 2.59 -18.87 -12.08
CA HIS A 3 1.18 -19.04 -12.43
C HIS A 3 0.32 -19.02 -11.17
N ASN A 4 -0.55 -18.03 -11.07
CA ASN A 4 -1.52 -17.89 -9.98
C ASN A 4 -2.92 -18.15 -10.52
N LYS A 5 -3.67 -19.03 -9.87
CA LYS A 5 -5.09 -19.23 -10.10
C LYS A 5 -5.86 -18.93 -8.82
N ASP A 6 -6.67 -17.88 -8.86
CA ASP A 6 -7.58 -17.52 -7.77
C ASP A 6 -9.01 -17.92 -8.13
N THR A 7 -9.69 -18.56 -7.21
CA THR A 7 -11.13 -18.80 -7.27
C THR A 7 -11.75 -18.16 -6.03
N ASP A 8 -12.70 -17.26 -6.24
CA ASP A 8 -13.34 -16.51 -5.15
C ASP A 8 -14.85 -16.47 -5.39
N TRP A 9 -15.63 -16.92 -4.41
CA TRP A 9 -17.06 -16.80 -4.44
C TRP A 9 -17.61 -16.43 -3.06
N ALA A 10 -18.66 -15.62 -3.06
CA ALA A 10 -19.30 -15.14 -1.86
C ALA A 10 -20.81 -15.15 -2.02
N GLY A 11 -21.49 -15.53 -0.94
CA GLY A 11 -22.94 -15.41 -0.79
C GLY A 11 -23.25 -14.46 0.38
N TYR A 12 -24.28 -13.67 0.25
CA TYR A 12 -24.76 -12.79 1.32
C TYR A 12 -26.27 -12.68 1.31
N ILE A 13 -26.82 -12.51 2.49
CA ILE A 13 -28.23 -12.23 2.72
C ILE A 13 -28.35 -10.99 3.60
N ASN A 14 -29.22 -10.06 3.20
CA ASN A 14 -29.43 -8.83 3.94
C ASN A 14 -30.93 -8.59 4.11
N PHE A 15 -31.32 -8.17 5.30
CA PHE A 15 -32.65 -7.75 5.66
C PHE A 15 -32.62 -6.27 6.01
N SER A 16 -33.62 -5.52 5.59
CA SER A 16 -33.81 -4.13 5.96
C SER A 16 -35.26 -3.89 6.35
N TYR A 17 -35.44 -3.08 7.37
CA TYR A 17 -36.76 -2.69 7.87
C TYR A 17 -36.76 -1.21 8.23
N ASP A 18 -37.72 -0.48 7.69
CA ASP A 18 -37.91 0.96 7.96
C ASP A 18 -38.97 1.14 9.02
N THR A 19 -38.68 1.99 10.01
CA THR A 19 -39.64 2.42 11.03
C THR A 19 -39.70 3.95 11.08
N HIS A 20 -40.91 4.48 11.19
CA HIS A 20 -41.16 5.91 11.32
C HIS A 20 -41.60 6.17 12.76
N PHE A 21 -40.78 6.93 13.48
CA PHE A 21 -41.15 7.39 14.82
C PHE A 21 -41.87 8.75 14.69
N GLY A 22 -42.83 8.99 15.57
CA GLY A 22 -43.39 10.34 15.71
C GLY A 22 -42.27 11.38 15.84
N ASN A 23 -42.53 12.64 15.54
CA ASN A 23 -41.58 13.76 15.60
C ASN A 23 -40.52 13.81 14.46
N GLY A 24 -40.73 13.15 13.32
CA GLY A 24 -39.87 13.26 12.15
C GLY A 24 -38.52 12.57 12.26
N VAL A 25 -38.49 11.49 13.01
CA VAL A 25 -37.33 10.57 13.10
C VAL A 25 -37.66 9.27 12.36
N ASP A 26 -36.85 8.93 11.37
CA ASP A 26 -36.91 7.67 10.65
C ASP A 26 -35.75 6.76 11.11
N ALA A 27 -36.04 5.47 11.28
CA ALA A 27 -35.02 4.49 11.57
C ALA A 27 -34.99 3.40 10.50
N LEU A 28 -33.81 3.16 9.97
CA LEU A 28 -33.50 2.05 9.06
C LEU A 28 -32.67 1.01 9.81
N TRP A 29 -33.28 -0.16 10.04
CA TRP A 29 -32.66 -1.33 10.64
C TRP A 29 -32.13 -2.23 9.55
N LYS A 30 -30.90 -2.73 9.69
CA LYS A 30 -30.34 -3.75 8.79
C LYS A 30 -29.65 -4.83 9.59
N ALA A 31 -29.83 -6.06 9.11
CA ALA A 31 -29.10 -7.20 9.60
C ALA A 31 -28.76 -8.13 8.43
N GLY A 32 -27.68 -8.85 8.54
CA GLY A 32 -27.32 -9.77 7.47
C GLY A 32 -26.17 -10.69 7.83
N ALA A 33 -25.95 -11.63 6.93
CA ALA A 33 -24.85 -12.58 6.99
C ALA A 33 -24.15 -12.68 5.65
N GLN A 34 -22.88 -13.00 5.69
CA GLN A 34 -22.03 -13.21 4.54
C GLN A 34 -21.16 -14.46 4.77
N TYR A 35 -20.95 -15.21 3.71
CA TYR A 35 -19.91 -16.22 3.66
C TYR A 35 -19.11 -16.07 2.38
N ARG A 36 -17.77 -16.11 2.51
CA ARG A 36 -16.83 -16.02 1.40
C ARG A 36 -15.84 -17.17 1.50
N ARG A 37 -15.57 -17.79 0.36
CA ARG A 37 -14.50 -18.78 0.19
C ARG A 37 -13.59 -18.32 -0.94
N LYS A 38 -12.32 -18.21 -0.63
CA LYS A 38 -11.26 -17.90 -1.61
C LYS A 38 -10.26 -19.05 -1.62
N GLU A 39 -9.88 -19.49 -2.81
CA GLU A 39 -8.85 -20.49 -3.03
C GLU A 39 -7.79 -19.91 -3.94
N ARG A 40 -6.54 -20.18 -3.64
CA ARG A 40 -5.40 -19.82 -4.47
C ARG A 40 -4.51 -21.03 -4.70
N SER A 41 -4.18 -21.28 -5.95
CA SER A 41 -3.13 -22.20 -6.36
C SER A 41 -1.97 -21.37 -6.94
N ASN A 42 -0.81 -21.43 -6.35
CA ASN A 42 0.41 -20.77 -6.82
C ASN A 42 1.41 -21.79 -7.27
N ARG A 43 1.92 -21.64 -8.49
CA ARG A 43 2.96 -22.47 -9.09
C ARG A 43 4.07 -21.57 -9.59
N TYR A 44 5.26 -21.80 -9.08
CA TYR A 44 6.44 -21.00 -9.39
C TYR A 44 7.55 -21.92 -9.92
N TYR A 45 8.12 -21.55 -11.06
CA TYR A 45 9.19 -22.28 -11.70
C TYR A 45 10.33 -21.31 -12.02
N SER A 46 11.53 -21.65 -11.54
CA SER A 46 12.75 -20.91 -11.86
C SER A 46 13.75 -21.88 -12.48
N TYR A 47 14.38 -21.44 -13.56
CA TYR A 47 15.41 -22.19 -14.24
C TYR A 47 16.69 -21.39 -14.18
N ILE A 48 17.78 -22.06 -13.77
CA ILE A 48 19.12 -21.48 -13.75
C ILE A 48 19.92 -22.15 -14.87
N PHE A 49 20.35 -21.35 -15.83
CA PHE A 49 21.21 -21.78 -16.90
C PHE A 49 22.64 -21.38 -16.57
N ASN A 50 23.57 -22.35 -16.64
CA ASN A 50 24.99 -22.10 -16.53
C ASN A 50 25.65 -22.46 -17.84
N PRO A 51 26.80 -21.83 -18.20
CA PRO A 51 27.58 -22.30 -19.32
C PRO A 51 27.95 -23.78 -19.13
N ALA A 52 27.85 -24.57 -20.17
CA ALA A 52 28.21 -25.99 -20.14
C ALA A 52 29.67 -26.18 -19.75
N ASP A 53 30.55 -25.30 -20.23
CA ASP A 53 31.96 -25.20 -19.87
C ASP A 53 32.27 -23.76 -19.40
N ILE A 54 32.83 -23.61 -18.20
CA ILE A 54 33.21 -22.33 -17.62
C ILE A 54 34.36 -21.66 -18.39
N SER A 55 35.10 -22.40 -19.21
CA SER A 55 36.16 -21.88 -20.07
C SER A 55 35.65 -21.23 -21.35
N GLN A 56 34.35 -21.33 -21.69
CA GLN A 56 33.77 -20.67 -22.84
C GLN A 56 33.96 -19.16 -22.73
N LYS A 57 34.61 -18.60 -23.74
CA LYS A 57 34.79 -17.14 -23.81
C LYS A 57 33.55 -16.47 -24.37
N LEU A 58 33.18 -15.36 -23.75
CA LEU A 58 32.17 -14.46 -24.28
C LEU A 58 32.81 -13.59 -25.37
N ASP A 59 32.62 -13.96 -26.64
CA ASP A 59 33.11 -13.20 -27.80
C ASP A 59 31.99 -12.33 -28.33
N GLY A 60 32.15 -11.03 -28.30
CA GLY A 60 31.21 -10.08 -28.85
C GLY A 60 30.88 -8.89 -27.96
N ASN A 61 30.26 -7.87 -28.55
CA ASN A 61 29.79 -6.68 -27.87
C ASN A 61 28.26 -6.68 -27.80
N GLY A 62 27.70 -6.53 -26.62
CA GLY A 62 26.26 -6.45 -26.41
C GLY A 62 25.56 -7.78 -26.18
N TYR A 63 24.28 -7.88 -26.57
CA TYR A 63 23.43 -9.07 -26.29
C TYR A 63 23.82 -10.32 -27.08
N ASP A 64 24.50 -10.16 -28.20
CA ASP A 64 24.88 -11.27 -29.08
C ASP A 64 26.00 -12.15 -28.52
N GLN A 65 26.75 -11.64 -27.54
CA GLN A 65 27.82 -12.40 -26.89
C GLN A 65 27.37 -13.70 -26.18
N PHE A 66 26.08 -13.82 -25.89
CA PHE A 66 25.50 -15.02 -25.27
C PHE A 66 24.99 -16.06 -26.28
N ALA A 67 24.93 -15.72 -27.56
CA ALA A 67 24.37 -16.58 -28.63
C ALA A 67 25.25 -17.81 -28.89
N ASN A 68 26.56 -17.72 -28.67
CA ASN A 68 27.54 -18.77 -28.92
C ASN A 68 27.94 -19.57 -27.69
N VAL A 69 27.21 -19.45 -26.60
CA VAL A 69 27.47 -20.17 -25.35
C VAL A 69 26.53 -21.36 -25.26
N ASP A 70 27.09 -22.55 -25.07
CA ASP A 70 26.31 -23.75 -24.75
C ASP A 70 25.82 -23.67 -23.31
N TRP A 71 24.51 -23.64 -23.12
CA TRP A 71 23.87 -23.51 -21.83
C TRP A 71 23.32 -24.84 -21.32
N VAL A 72 23.57 -25.13 -20.05
CA VAL A 72 22.99 -26.29 -19.37
C VAL A 72 22.13 -25.83 -18.20
N CYS A 73 20.91 -26.30 -18.15
CA CYS A 73 20.04 -26.14 -17.00
C CYS A 73 20.45 -27.14 -15.93
N LYS A 74 21.26 -26.71 -14.94
CA LYS A 74 21.78 -27.61 -13.89
C LYS A 74 20.78 -27.91 -12.78
N THR A 75 19.76 -27.07 -12.61
CA THR A 75 18.82 -27.20 -11.47
C THR A 75 17.40 -26.81 -11.87
N PRO A 76 16.70 -27.64 -12.66
CA PRO A 76 15.34 -27.34 -13.09
C PRO A 76 14.33 -27.20 -11.92
N TYR A 77 14.70 -27.65 -10.72
CA TYR A 77 13.80 -27.67 -9.56
C TYR A 77 14.42 -27.09 -8.28
N SER A 78 15.53 -26.36 -8.36
CA SER A 78 16.18 -25.82 -7.16
C SER A 78 15.38 -24.66 -6.57
N GLN A 79 15.38 -24.55 -5.26
CA GLN A 79 14.89 -23.46 -4.38
C GLN A 79 13.56 -22.77 -4.76
N ALA A 80 13.26 -22.56 -6.02
CA ALA A 80 12.06 -21.91 -6.53
C ALA A 80 10.77 -22.72 -6.31
N SER A 81 10.88 -24.03 -6.13
CA SER A 81 9.75 -24.90 -5.82
C SER A 81 9.08 -24.58 -4.48
N GLN A 82 9.73 -23.80 -3.63
CA GLN A 82 9.21 -23.40 -2.32
C GLN A 82 8.01 -22.46 -2.37
N LEU A 83 7.81 -21.75 -3.49
CA LEU A 83 6.62 -20.92 -3.69
C LEU A 83 5.48 -21.70 -4.35
N ASN A 84 5.51 -23.02 -4.30
CA ASN A 84 4.43 -23.90 -4.79
C ASN A 84 3.50 -24.27 -3.64
N TYR A 85 2.32 -23.66 -3.62
CA TYR A 85 1.35 -23.85 -2.55
C TYR A 85 -0.08 -23.77 -3.04
N ASP A 86 -0.98 -24.37 -2.28
CA ASP A 86 -2.42 -24.16 -2.36
C ASP A 86 -2.88 -23.52 -1.05
N SER A 87 -3.77 -22.54 -1.13
CA SER A 87 -4.32 -21.84 0.03
C SER A 87 -5.83 -21.72 -0.06
N LYS A 88 -6.48 -21.74 1.10
CA LYS A 88 -7.92 -21.54 1.26
C LYS A 88 -8.18 -20.51 2.35
N GLU A 89 -9.14 -19.63 2.11
CA GLU A 89 -9.65 -18.69 3.10
C GLU A 89 -11.17 -18.80 3.17
N HIS A 90 -11.67 -18.98 4.37
CA HIS A 90 -13.10 -18.99 4.68
C HIS A 90 -13.39 -17.81 5.61
N ILE A 91 -14.33 -16.96 5.22
CA ILE A 91 -14.76 -15.81 6.01
C ILE A 91 -16.27 -15.89 6.18
N GLY A 92 -16.72 -16.14 7.41
CA GLY A 92 -18.13 -16.06 7.81
C GLY A 92 -18.35 -14.80 8.64
N GLY A 93 -19.37 -14.01 8.34
CA GLY A 93 -19.65 -12.79 9.10
C GLY A 93 -21.15 -12.52 9.23
N THR A 94 -21.54 -11.97 10.37
CA THR A 94 -22.88 -11.45 10.62
C THR A 94 -22.82 -10.02 11.09
N TYR A 95 -23.84 -9.23 10.80
CA TYR A 95 -23.92 -7.84 11.25
C TYR A 95 -25.33 -7.44 11.59
N ALA A 96 -25.43 -6.45 12.47
CA ALA A 96 -26.64 -5.69 12.72
C ALA A 96 -26.31 -4.20 12.82
N MET A 97 -27.19 -3.34 12.32
CA MET A 97 -26.99 -1.91 12.33
C MET A 97 -28.32 -1.15 12.36
N VAL A 98 -28.27 0.04 12.88
CA VAL A 98 -29.38 1.01 12.83
C VAL A 98 -28.86 2.36 12.33
N THR A 99 -29.67 3.01 11.48
CA THR A 99 -29.47 4.39 11.06
C THR A 99 -30.70 5.18 11.45
N LEU A 100 -30.53 6.15 12.34
CA LEU A 100 -31.56 7.10 12.74
C LEU A 100 -31.38 8.38 11.93
N LYS A 101 -32.41 8.81 11.18
CA LYS A 101 -32.43 10.02 10.38
C LYS A 101 -33.42 11.02 10.92
N SER A 102 -33.00 12.26 11.02
CA SER A 102 -33.84 13.37 11.40
C SER A 102 -33.56 14.59 10.50
N ARG A 103 -34.35 15.66 10.65
CA ARG A 103 -34.12 16.91 9.92
C ARG A 103 -32.75 17.55 10.18
N ILE A 104 -32.18 17.35 11.37
CA ILE A 104 -30.94 17.98 11.80
C ILE A 104 -29.70 17.10 11.58
N GLY A 105 -29.89 15.84 11.21
CA GLY A 105 -28.76 14.94 10.99
C GLY A 105 -29.13 13.47 11.01
N GLU A 106 -28.07 12.65 11.08
CA GLU A 106 -28.14 11.20 11.01
C GLU A 106 -27.19 10.57 12.03
N VAL A 107 -27.67 9.55 12.73
CA VAL A 107 -26.85 8.73 13.64
C VAL A 107 -26.85 7.30 13.11
N TYR A 108 -25.69 6.72 13.00
CA TYR A 108 -25.48 5.33 12.62
C TYR A 108 -24.76 4.59 13.74
N ALA A 109 -25.24 3.39 14.04
CA ALA A 109 -24.54 2.44 14.91
C ALA A 109 -24.64 1.02 14.32
N GLY A 110 -23.53 0.31 14.30
CA GLY A 110 -23.46 -1.05 13.75
C GLY A 110 -22.41 -1.90 14.45
N PHE A 111 -22.64 -3.19 14.39
CA PHE A 111 -21.71 -4.20 14.91
C PHE A 111 -21.62 -5.36 13.94
N ARG A 112 -20.42 -5.81 13.64
CA ARG A 112 -20.12 -6.98 12.83
C ARG A 112 -19.24 -7.94 13.59
N ALA A 113 -19.63 -9.22 13.63
CA ALA A 113 -18.78 -10.30 14.08
C ALA A 113 -18.34 -11.12 12.86
N GLU A 114 -17.05 -11.44 12.77
CA GLU A 114 -16.47 -12.11 11.63
C GLU A 114 -15.50 -13.20 12.07
N HIS A 115 -15.66 -14.40 11.53
CA HIS A 115 -14.75 -15.52 11.71
C HIS A 115 -13.95 -15.72 10.44
N THR A 116 -12.64 -15.79 10.56
CA THR A 116 -11.70 -16.05 9.46
C THR A 116 -10.95 -17.34 9.74
N ASN A 117 -10.87 -18.19 8.73
CA ASN A 117 -10.02 -19.39 8.72
C ASN A 117 -9.18 -19.34 7.44
N GLN A 118 -7.84 -19.32 7.59
CA GLN A 118 -6.87 -19.33 6.50
C GLN A 118 -5.99 -20.57 6.64
N ILE A 119 -5.94 -21.38 5.57
CA ILE A 119 -5.16 -22.63 5.52
C ILE A 119 -4.26 -22.56 4.29
N TYR A 120 -3.01 -23.00 4.44
CA TYR A 120 -2.13 -23.24 3.29
C TYR A 120 -1.54 -24.65 3.34
N THR A 121 -1.23 -25.17 2.17
CA THR A 121 -0.53 -26.45 1.97
C THR A 121 0.62 -26.22 1.00
N MET A 122 1.85 -26.45 1.46
CA MET A 122 3.04 -26.41 0.61
C MET A 122 3.14 -27.70 -0.19
N LEU A 123 3.35 -27.60 -1.49
CA LEU A 123 3.59 -28.77 -2.34
C LEU A 123 5.02 -29.31 -2.17
N GLN A 124 5.94 -28.41 -1.88
CA GLN A 124 7.32 -28.76 -1.50
C GLN A 124 7.69 -27.88 -0.30
N HIS A 125 8.34 -28.47 0.69
CA HIS A 125 8.70 -27.78 1.93
C HIS A 125 10.14 -28.06 2.34
N PHE A 126 10.74 -27.12 3.04
CA PHE A 126 12.02 -27.33 3.69
C PHE A 126 11.88 -28.21 4.94
N ARG A 127 12.96 -28.92 5.30
CA ARG A 127 13.01 -29.87 6.43
C ARG A 127 12.48 -29.30 7.75
N ASN A 128 12.53 -27.98 7.96
CA ASN A 128 12.15 -27.33 9.22
C ASN A 128 10.90 -26.44 9.11
N MET A 129 10.20 -26.46 7.98
CA MET A 129 8.97 -25.68 7.78
C MET A 129 7.78 -26.61 7.63
N GLY A 130 6.70 -26.35 8.33
CA GLY A 130 5.48 -27.14 8.26
C GLY A 130 4.89 -27.15 6.85
N GLN A 131 4.49 -28.33 6.38
CA GLN A 131 3.84 -28.48 5.08
C GLN A 131 2.46 -27.82 5.06
N VAL A 132 1.76 -27.84 6.18
CA VAL A 132 0.41 -27.26 6.34
C VAL A 132 0.44 -26.24 7.47
N GLY A 133 -0.20 -25.11 7.27
CA GLY A 133 -0.43 -24.13 8.32
C GLY A 133 -1.86 -23.62 8.29
N GLU A 134 -2.37 -23.29 9.46
CA GLU A 134 -3.74 -22.80 9.67
C GLU A 134 -3.76 -21.66 10.66
N GLN A 135 -4.58 -20.65 10.37
CA GLN A 135 -4.92 -19.57 11.28
C GLN A 135 -6.44 -19.42 11.35
N SER A 136 -7.00 -19.46 12.57
CA SER A 136 -8.44 -19.33 12.80
C SER A 136 -8.70 -18.31 13.91
N TYR A 137 -9.58 -17.33 13.67
CA TYR A 137 -9.83 -16.26 14.64
C TYR A 137 -11.15 -15.53 14.41
N TRP A 138 -11.63 -14.88 15.49
CA TRP A 138 -12.79 -14.00 15.49
C TRP A 138 -12.37 -12.54 15.56
N ASP A 139 -13.08 -11.69 14.83
CA ASP A 139 -12.97 -10.23 14.92
C ASP A 139 -14.34 -9.60 15.17
N TYR A 140 -14.35 -8.64 16.09
CA TYR A 140 -15.51 -7.86 16.48
C TYR A 140 -15.29 -6.42 16.03
N LEU A 141 -16.16 -5.94 15.13
CA LEU A 141 -15.99 -4.71 14.37
C LEU A 141 -17.15 -3.75 14.66
N PRO A 142 -17.12 -3.04 15.81
CA PRO A 142 -18.08 -1.99 16.09
C PRO A 142 -17.85 -0.80 15.16
N SER A 143 -18.95 -0.08 14.85
CA SER A 143 -18.91 1.18 14.09
C SER A 143 -20.04 2.10 14.56
N ALA A 144 -19.75 3.40 14.65
CA ALA A 144 -20.72 4.42 14.94
C ALA A 144 -20.36 5.71 14.19
N SER A 145 -21.37 6.45 13.73
CA SER A 145 -21.15 7.76 13.15
C SER A 145 -22.31 8.71 13.46
N LEU A 146 -21.96 9.97 13.63
CA LEU A 146 -22.88 11.10 13.75
C LEU A 146 -22.65 12.03 12.57
N LYS A 147 -23.71 12.37 11.85
CA LYS A 147 -23.73 13.44 10.86
C LYS A 147 -24.69 14.52 11.37
N TRP A 148 -24.17 15.69 11.66
CA TRP A 148 -24.95 16.87 11.97
C TRP A 148 -24.99 17.81 10.76
N THR A 149 -26.18 18.29 10.40
CA THR A 149 -26.41 19.15 9.24
C THR A 149 -26.91 20.51 9.72
N PRO A 150 -25.99 21.42 10.17
CA PRO A 150 -26.40 22.72 10.71
C PRO A 150 -27.07 23.64 9.68
N THR A 151 -26.72 23.49 8.41
CA THR A 151 -27.33 24.16 7.28
C THR A 151 -27.45 23.24 6.08
N ALA A 152 -28.28 23.60 5.09
CA ALA A 152 -28.39 22.81 3.85
C ALA A 152 -27.08 22.66 3.05
N LYS A 153 -26.07 23.46 3.38
CA LYS A 153 -24.77 23.47 2.69
C LYS A 153 -23.58 22.95 3.56
N MET A 154 -23.84 22.57 4.81
CA MET A 154 -22.79 22.16 5.75
C MET A 154 -23.14 20.87 6.45
N ASN A 155 -22.12 20.03 6.64
CA ASN A 155 -22.21 18.88 7.52
C ASN A 155 -20.99 18.87 8.47
N VAL A 156 -21.21 18.31 9.65
CA VAL A 156 -20.15 17.89 10.57
C VAL A 156 -20.33 16.41 10.82
N ARG A 157 -19.28 15.62 10.59
CA ARG A 157 -19.29 14.17 10.79
C ARG A 157 -18.28 13.78 11.85
N LEU A 158 -18.72 12.94 12.78
CA LEU A 158 -17.86 12.23 13.73
C LEU A 158 -18.07 10.74 13.49
N SER A 159 -17.01 9.97 13.30
CA SER A 159 -17.10 8.53 13.12
C SER A 159 -16.03 7.78 13.91
N TYR A 160 -16.43 6.65 14.46
CA TYR A 160 -15.57 5.63 15.02
C TYR A 160 -15.87 4.30 14.37
N TYR A 161 -14.82 3.57 13.97
CA TYR A 161 -14.97 2.21 13.51
C TYR A 161 -13.70 1.40 13.71
N ARG A 162 -13.89 0.10 13.96
CA ARG A 162 -12.80 -0.87 13.95
C ARG A 162 -12.73 -1.55 12.60
N SER A 163 -11.53 -1.63 12.03
CA SER A 163 -11.23 -2.37 10.82
C SER A 163 -10.08 -3.36 11.07
N ILE A 164 -9.91 -4.30 10.14
CA ILE A 164 -8.85 -5.29 10.19
C ILE A 164 -8.11 -5.33 8.85
N ASN A 165 -6.81 -5.66 8.92
CA ASN A 165 -6.01 -6.03 7.76
C ASN A 165 -5.48 -7.45 7.98
N ARG A 166 -5.99 -8.40 7.17
CA ARG A 166 -5.57 -9.80 7.22
C ARG A 166 -4.28 -9.98 6.45
N PRO A 167 -3.40 -10.88 6.90
CA PRO A 167 -2.28 -11.30 6.09
C PRO A 167 -2.77 -11.91 4.78
N GLY A 168 -2.10 -11.58 3.69
CA GLY A 168 -2.32 -12.23 2.39
C GLY A 168 -1.73 -13.65 2.37
N PHE A 169 -2.19 -14.50 1.46
CA PHE A 169 -1.65 -15.86 1.31
C PHE A 169 -0.14 -15.87 1.10
N TYR A 170 0.35 -14.97 0.25
CA TYR A 170 1.78 -14.82 0.00
C TYR A 170 2.56 -14.47 1.27
N GLU A 171 1.98 -13.73 2.21
CA GLU A 171 2.65 -13.27 3.41
C GLU A 171 2.79 -14.36 4.48
N ILE A 172 1.80 -15.30 4.57
CA ILE A 172 1.78 -16.35 5.60
C ILE A 172 2.42 -17.67 5.17
N VAL A 173 2.57 -17.90 3.87
CA VAL A 173 3.17 -19.14 3.36
C VAL A 173 4.68 -19.14 3.62
N PRO A 174 5.26 -20.19 4.24
CA PRO A 174 6.67 -20.23 4.59
C PRO A 174 7.55 -20.56 3.37
N TYR A 175 7.62 -19.67 2.40
CA TYR A 175 8.52 -19.79 1.26
C TYR A 175 9.83 -19.03 1.50
N GLN A 176 10.84 -19.35 0.72
CA GLN A 176 12.07 -18.59 0.60
C GLN A 176 12.51 -18.59 -0.87
N ILE A 177 12.61 -17.43 -1.48
CA ILE A 177 13.01 -17.25 -2.87
C ILE A 177 14.04 -16.14 -3.00
N GLN A 178 14.80 -16.17 -4.10
CA GLN A 178 15.65 -15.06 -4.49
C GLN A 178 14.79 -14.01 -5.21
N GLY A 179 14.59 -12.85 -4.60
CA GLY A 179 14.00 -11.67 -5.23
C GLY A 179 15.05 -10.91 -6.06
N GLU A 180 14.64 -9.78 -6.63
CA GLU A 180 15.51 -8.94 -7.46
C GLU A 180 16.67 -8.33 -6.65
N GLU A 181 16.39 -7.83 -5.46
CA GLU A 181 17.37 -7.14 -4.60
C GLU A 181 17.77 -7.99 -3.40
N TYR A 182 16.84 -8.75 -2.82
CA TYR A 182 17.02 -9.51 -1.58
C TYR A 182 16.34 -10.88 -1.67
N GLN A 183 16.74 -11.79 -0.79
CA GLN A 183 15.94 -12.99 -0.56
C GLN A 183 14.62 -12.60 0.10
N GLU A 184 13.53 -13.20 -0.34
CA GLU A 184 12.20 -12.99 0.21
C GLU A 184 11.70 -14.22 0.95
N LYS A 185 11.02 -14.01 2.07
CA LYS A 185 10.48 -15.07 2.90
C LYS A 185 9.08 -14.72 3.41
N GLY A 186 8.19 -15.70 3.44
CA GLY A 186 6.92 -15.55 4.12
C GLY A 186 7.00 -15.85 5.62
N ASN A 187 6.00 -15.41 6.38
CA ASN A 187 5.94 -15.52 7.84
C ASN A 187 4.65 -16.20 8.29
N PRO A 188 4.67 -17.53 8.60
CA PRO A 188 3.48 -18.24 9.05
C PRO A 188 2.95 -17.80 10.42
N ASN A 189 3.76 -17.06 11.19
CA ASN A 189 3.39 -16.54 12.52
C ASN A 189 2.74 -15.13 12.45
N LEU A 190 2.54 -14.61 11.25
CA LEU A 190 2.01 -13.27 11.02
C LEU A 190 0.58 -13.15 11.55
N LYS A 191 0.33 -12.13 12.36
CA LYS A 191 -0.98 -11.84 12.93
C LYS A 191 -1.68 -10.75 12.11
N ARG A 192 -3.01 -10.81 12.06
CA ARG A 192 -3.81 -9.73 11.49
C ARG A 192 -3.62 -8.41 12.24
N ALA A 193 -3.62 -7.31 11.53
CA ALA A 193 -3.69 -6.00 12.15
C ALA A 193 -5.14 -5.62 12.47
N ARG A 194 -5.36 -4.97 13.64
CA ARG A 194 -6.63 -4.35 14.02
C ARG A 194 -6.43 -2.86 14.13
N ILE A 195 -7.34 -2.10 13.56
CA ILE A 195 -7.24 -0.64 13.51
C ILE A 195 -8.50 -0.03 14.12
N ASP A 196 -8.34 0.73 15.18
CA ASP A 196 -9.37 1.62 15.71
C ASP A 196 -9.21 2.99 15.07
N ASN A 197 -10.26 3.47 14.39
CA ASN A 197 -10.28 4.71 13.62
C ASN A 197 -11.25 5.70 14.28
N LEU A 198 -10.82 6.95 14.42
CA LEU A 198 -11.63 8.07 14.88
C LEU A 198 -11.43 9.23 13.91
N ASP A 199 -12.49 9.70 13.30
CA ASP A 199 -12.47 10.75 12.30
C ASP A 199 -13.49 11.84 12.65
N LEU A 200 -13.07 13.11 12.56
CA LEU A 200 -13.94 14.28 12.63
C LEU A 200 -13.76 15.09 11.36
N ARG A 201 -14.85 15.40 10.66
CA ARG A 201 -14.82 16.12 9.39
C ARG A 201 -15.88 17.22 9.36
N TRP A 202 -15.49 18.41 8.93
CA TRP A 202 -16.35 19.49 8.52
C TRP A 202 -16.41 19.56 7.01
N GLU A 203 -17.62 19.68 6.44
CA GLU A 203 -17.91 19.70 5.02
C GLU A 203 -18.74 20.93 4.68
N TRP A 204 -18.29 21.71 3.72
CA TRP A 204 -19.01 22.86 3.18
C TRP A 204 -19.14 22.77 1.68
N PHE A 205 -20.37 22.86 1.19
CA PHE A 205 -20.76 22.79 -0.21
C PHE A 205 -21.39 24.13 -0.66
N PRO A 206 -20.59 25.16 -1.02
CA PRO A 206 -21.10 26.46 -1.45
C PRO A 206 -22.05 26.36 -2.63
N SER A 207 -21.74 25.48 -3.60
CA SER A 207 -22.54 25.14 -4.77
C SER A 207 -22.51 23.64 -5.07
N LYS A 208 -23.23 23.19 -6.11
CA LYS A 208 -23.26 21.77 -6.52
C LYS A 208 -21.91 21.24 -7.03
N THR A 209 -21.01 22.12 -7.45
CA THR A 209 -19.70 21.79 -8.04
C THR A 209 -18.52 22.21 -7.18
N GLU A 210 -18.77 22.83 -6.04
CA GLU A 210 -17.74 23.35 -5.15
C GLU A 210 -17.83 22.71 -3.78
N GLN A 211 -16.66 22.45 -3.18
CA GLN A 211 -16.58 21.90 -1.83
C GLN A 211 -15.33 22.37 -1.11
N ILE A 212 -15.44 22.47 0.20
CA ILE A 212 -14.33 22.59 1.14
C ILE A 212 -14.57 21.56 2.24
N LEU A 213 -13.65 20.61 2.36
CA LEU A 213 -13.68 19.57 3.38
C LEU A 213 -12.43 19.72 4.26
N VAL A 214 -12.63 19.70 5.57
CA VAL A 214 -11.52 19.70 6.54
C VAL A 214 -11.78 18.58 7.52
N GLY A 215 -10.81 17.68 7.66
CA GLY A 215 -10.89 16.53 8.55
C GLY A 215 -9.67 16.41 9.46
N VAL A 216 -9.87 15.83 10.62
CA VAL A 216 -8.81 15.34 11.50
C VAL A 216 -9.07 13.88 11.80
N PHE A 217 -8.00 13.09 11.88
CA PHE A 217 -8.11 11.66 12.12
C PHE A 217 -7.10 11.17 13.16
N TYR A 218 -7.48 10.10 13.85
CA TYR A 218 -6.62 9.32 14.73
C TYR A 218 -6.85 7.83 14.47
N LYS A 219 -5.75 7.07 14.28
CA LYS A 219 -5.77 5.63 14.05
C LYS A 219 -4.82 4.96 15.03
N TYR A 220 -5.32 3.99 15.78
CA TYR A 220 -4.50 3.10 16.60
C TYR A 220 -4.43 1.74 15.91
N LEU A 221 -3.23 1.32 15.52
CA LEU A 221 -2.98 0.08 14.81
C LEU A 221 -2.34 -0.93 15.77
N LYS A 222 -3.03 -2.02 16.02
CA LYS A 222 -2.50 -3.16 16.76
C LYS A 222 -1.94 -4.17 15.78
N ASN A 223 -0.67 -4.55 15.95
CA ASN A 223 0.04 -5.50 15.08
C ASN A 223 -0.01 -5.11 13.57
N PRO A 224 0.35 -3.88 13.16
CA PRO A 224 0.46 -3.58 11.73
C PRO A 224 1.45 -4.53 11.08
N ILE A 225 1.15 -4.92 9.83
CA ILE A 225 2.02 -5.75 9.01
C ILE A 225 2.97 -4.82 8.26
N GLU A 226 4.26 -5.00 8.43
CA GLU A 226 5.29 -4.25 7.72
C GLU A 226 6.31 -5.20 7.09
N GLN A 227 6.80 -4.82 5.91
CA GLN A 227 7.92 -5.51 5.28
C GLN A 227 9.21 -5.07 5.93
N VAL A 228 9.98 -6.01 6.44
CA VAL A 228 11.20 -5.78 7.20
C VAL A 228 12.36 -6.61 6.67
N PHE A 229 13.55 -6.09 6.88
CA PHE A 229 14.76 -6.81 6.57
C PHE A 229 15.26 -7.51 7.83
N VAL A 230 15.37 -8.83 7.79
CA VAL A 230 15.76 -9.69 8.93
C VAL A 230 17.03 -10.45 8.60
N THR A 231 17.96 -10.51 9.54
CA THR A 231 19.16 -11.35 9.43
C THR A 231 18.97 -12.65 10.23
N SER A 232 19.46 -13.78 9.71
CA SER A 232 19.18 -15.11 10.28
C SER A 232 19.73 -15.31 11.69
N ASP A 233 20.90 -14.72 12.00
CA ASP A 233 21.62 -14.92 13.27
C ASP A 233 22.00 -13.61 13.97
N GLY A 234 21.68 -12.49 13.34
CA GLY A 234 22.04 -11.19 13.85
C GLY A 234 23.49 -10.78 13.67
N LYS A 235 24.26 -11.55 12.93
CA LYS A 235 25.61 -11.17 12.53
C LYS A 235 25.62 -10.67 11.10
N ILE A 236 26.28 -9.56 10.86
CA ILE A 236 26.60 -9.09 9.50
C ILE A 236 27.91 -9.74 9.12
N GLY A 237 27.89 -10.56 8.09
CA GLY A 237 29.08 -11.17 7.51
C GLY A 237 28.79 -11.70 6.11
N ALA A 238 29.81 -11.90 5.31
CA ALA A 238 29.68 -12.54 4.00
C ALA A 238 29.06 -13.93 4.17
N GLY A 239 27.90 -14.19 3.57
CA GLY A 239 27.18 -15.45 3.65
C GLY A 239 26.03 -15.47 4.65
N THR A 240 25.70 -14.37 5.30
CA THR A 240 24.51 -14.29 6.14
C THR A 240 23.25 -14.17 5.27
N ASP A 241 22.30 -15.04 5.53
CA ASP A 241 21.00 -15.02 4.92
C ASP A 241 20.19 -13.85 5.46
N ALA A 242 20.14 -12.76 4.74
CA ALA A 242 19.27 -11.65 5.02
C ALA A 242 17.99 -11.78 4.21
N TYR A 243 16.84 -11.65 4.87
CA TYR A 243 15.54 -11.84 4.25
C TYR A 243 14.70 -10.58 4.33
N TYR A 244 13.97 -10.32 3.27
CA TYR A 244 12.88 -9.37 3.25
C TYR A 244 11.58 -10.13 3.54
N MET A 245 10.92 -9.86 4.66
CA MET A 245 9.73 -10.60 5.06
C MET A 245 8.72 -9.72 5.79
N PRO A 246 7.42 -10.06 5.73
CA PRO A 246 6.40 -9.38 6.52
C PRO A 246 6.49 -9.77 7.99
N ASP A 247 6.33 -8.79 8.89
CA ASP A 247 6.30 -9.02 10.33
C ASP A 247 5.41 -8.00 11.07
N ASN A 248 5.04 -8.34 12.32
CA ASN A 248 4.30 -7.50 13.24
C ASN A 248 5.23 -6.95 14.32
N LEU A 249 5.80 -5.78 14.10
CA LEU A 249 6.87 -5.24 14.97
C LEU A 249 6.37 -4.52 16.23
N GLY A 250 5.07 -4.37 16.42
CA GLY A 250 4.50 -3.68 17.58
C GLY A 250 3.17 -2.99 17.28
N ASN A 251 2.85 -1.94 18.04
CA ASN A 251 1.66 -1.14 17.81
C ASN A 251 2.04 0.24 17.29
N ALA A 252 1.19 0.80 16.43
CA ALA A 252 1.44 2.09 15.81
C ALA A 252 0.28 3.07 16.04
N LYS A 253 0.58 4.35 15.87
CA LYS A 253 -0.39 5.45 15.91
C LYS A 253 -0.18 6.32 14.69
N ASN A 254 -1.27 6.64 14.00
CA ASN A 254 -1.31 7.62 12.93
C ASN A 254 -2.33 8.70 13.29
N MET A 255 -1.94 9.96 13.23
CA MET A 255 -2.84 11.09 13.43
C MET A 255 -2.51 12.18 12.44
N GLY A 256 -3.50 12.96 12.08
CA GLY A 256 -3.28 14.01 11.11
C GLY A 256 -4.52 14.81 10.77
N PHE A 257 -4.37 15.61 9.74
CA PHE A 257 -5.48 16.38 9.17
C PHE A 257 -5.47 16.33 7.65
N GLU A 258 -6.64 16.54 7.06
CA GLU A 258 -6.89 16.54 5.64
C GLU A 258 -7.66 17.79 5.24
N ILE A 259 -7.31 18.38 4.12
CA ILE A 259 -8.03 19.48 3.48
C ILE A 259 -8.28 19.09 2.03
N ASP A 260 -9.52 19.23 1.56
CA ASP A 260 -9.88 19.07 0.15
C ASP A 260 -10.68 20.30 -0.28
N VAL A 261 -10.30 20.92 -1.40
CA VAL A 261 -10.93 22.12 -1.94
C VAL A 261 -11.19 21.93 -3.42
N ILE A 262 -12.44 22.19 -3.84
CA ILE A 262 -12.80 22.35 -5.25
C ILE A 262 -13.50 23.70 -5.40
N LYS A 263 -12.95 24.57 -6.23
CA LYS A 263 -13.50 25.90 -6.51
C LYS A 263 -13.46 26.20 -7.99
N TYR A 264 -14.55 26.76 -8.53
CA TYR A 264 -14.63 27.23 -9.91
C TYR A 264 -14.88 28.73 -9.96
N ILE A 265 -14.21 29.39 -10.91
CA ILE A 265 -14.44 30.78 -11.28
C ILE A 265 -14.62 30.79 -12.79
N ARG A 266 -15.85 30.87 -13.26
CA ARG A 266 -16.22 30.74 -14.69
C ARG A 266 -15.71 29.43 -15.27
N HIS A 267 -14.79 29.47 -16.25
CA HIS A 267 -14.20 28.30 -16.92
C HIS A 267 -13.00 27.71 -16.18
N PHE A 268 -12.45 28.43 -15.21
CA PHE A 268 -11.27 27.99 -14.46
C PHE A 268 -11.67 27.34 -13.15
N GLY A 269 -11.04 26.20 -12.85
CA GLY A 269 -11.22 25.49 -11.60
C GLY A 269 -9.89 25.20 -10.92
N VAL A 270 -9.94 25.11 -9.60
CA VAL A 270 -8.84 24.63 -8.76
C VAL A 270 -9.38 23.46 -7.96
N LYS A 271 -8.67 22.32 -8.04
CA LYS A 271 -8.86 21.17 -7.15
C LYS A 271 -7.57 20.95 -6.39
N ALA A 272 -7.63 21.05 -5.07
CA ALA A 272 -6.47 20.86 -4.21
C ALA A 272 -6.82 19.94 -3.05
N ASN A 273 -5.92 19.03 -2.71
CA ASN A 273 -6.00 18.30 -1.46
C ASN A 273 -4.61 18.25 -0.79
N TYR A 274 -4.63 18.24 0.52
CA TYR A 274 -3.43 18.11 1.33
C TYR A 274 -3.73 17.26 2.55
N THR A 275 -2.83 16.33 2.85
CA THR A 275 -2.87 15.49 4.05
C THR A 275 -1.56 15.59 4.80
N TYR A 276 -1.64 15.90 6.08
CA TYR A 276 -0.56 15.74 7.03
C TYR A 276 -0.80 14.50 7.89
N THR A 277 0.20 13.63 8.00
CA THR A 277 0.14 12.42 8.82
C THR A 277 1.36 12.32 9.73
N HIS A 278 1.15 12.37 11.02
CA HIS A 278 2.14 12.00 12.01
C HIS A 278 1.99 10.51 12.35
N SER A 279 2.92 9.71 11.84
CA SER A 279 2.96 8.25 12.03
C SER A 279 4.04 7.87 13.03
N ARG A 280 3.74 6.96 13.96
CA ARG A 280 4.68 6.57 15.00
C ARG A 280 4.53 5.10 15.40
N ILE A 281 5.61 4.36 15.28
CA ILE A 281 5.80 3.02 15.84
C ILE A 281 7.16 2.96 16.54
N THR A 282 7.23 2.29 17.68
CA THR A 282 8.49 2.04 18.40
C THR A 282 8.81 0.55 18.32
N THR A 283 9.99 0.23 17.82
CA THR A 283 10.43 -1.15 17.56
C THR A 283 11.79 -1.41 18.18
N SER A 284 12.07 -2.66 18.53
CA SER A 284 13.40 -3.10 18.93
C SER A 284 14.33 -3.18 17.73
N LYS A 285 15.56 -2.73 17.92
CA LYS A 285 16.63 -2.70 16.93
C LYS A 285 17.92 -3.26 17.54
N ARG A 286 18.91 -3.47 16.70
CA ARG A 286 20.31 -3.71 17.08
C ARG A 286 21.11 -2.44 16.84
N GLU A 287 22.09 -2.18 17.69
CA GLU A 287 22.97 -1.02 17.56
C GLU A 287 24.41 -1.49 17.41
N TYR A 288 25.08 -1.01 16.38
CA TYR A 288 26.51 -1.27 16.20
C TYR A 288 27.29 -0.61 17.33
N GLN A 289 28.25 -1.33 17.87
CA GLN A 289 29.19 -0.81 18.87
C GLN A 289 30.57 -0.68 18.22
N GLU A 290 31.07 0.53 18.13
CA GLU A 290 32.40 0.77 17.60
C GLU A 290 33.45 0.00 18.41
N GLY A 291 34.37 -0.69 17.71
CA GLY A 291 35.41 -1.53 18.35
C GLY A 291 34.94 -2.88 18.87
N SER A 292 33.69 -3.29 18.68
CA SER A 292 33.16 -4.59 19.07
C SER A 292 32.66 -5.38 17.87
N ALA A 293 32.87 -6.70 17.90
CA ALA A 293 32.25 -7.61 16.92
C ALA A 293 30.78 -7.94 17.29
N GLU A 294 30.30 -7.47 18.43
CA GLU A 294 28.96 -7.74 18.93
C GLU A 294 28.03 -6.53 18.80
N TYR A 295 26.77 -6.81 18.58
CA TYR A 295 25.72 -5.78 18.52
C TYR A 295 24.97 -5.69 19.85
N LYS A 296 24.72 -4.48 20.32
CA LYS A 296 23.78 -4.24 21.41
C LYS A 296 22.38 -4.53 20.91
N THR A 297 21.70 -5.50 21.50
CA THR A 297 20.30 -5.86 21.19
C THR A 297 19.32 -5.11 22.06
N GLY A 298 18.05 -5.05 21.64
CA GLY A 298 16.96 -4.45 22.42
C GLY A 298 16.97 -2.93 22.49
N VAL A 299 17.77 -2.26 21.67
CA VAL A 299 17.73 -0.80 21.55
C VAL A 299 16.45 -0.38 20.84
N THR A 300 15.69 0.53 21.42
CA THR A 300 14.44 0.99 20.80
C THR A 300 14.66 2.14 19.82
N GLN A 301 13.92 2.11 18.71
CA GLN A 301 13.84 3.20 17.75
C GLN A 301 12.38 3.53 17.45
N THR A 302 12.04 4.82 17.53
CA THR A 302 10.73 5.33 17.11
C THR A 302 10.85 5.89 15.69
N ARG A 303 9.93 5.49 14.81
CA ARG A 303 9.90 5.85 13.39
C ARG A 303 8.48 5.89 12.85
N PRO A 304 8.23 6.46 11.67
CA PRO A 304 6.94 6.26 10.99
C PRO A 304 6.77 4.81 10.51
N LEU A 305 5.55 4.43 10.18
CA LEU A 305 5.26 3.20 9.45
C LEU A 305 5.86 3.26 8.03
N VAL A 306 6.18 2.08 7.49
CA VAL A 306 6.66 1.93 6.11
C VAL A 306 5.66 2.55 5.13
N ASN A 307 6.17 3.26 4.13
CA ASN A 307 5.42 3.95 3.09
C ASN A 307 4.50 5.09 3.58
N GLN A 308 4.51 5.45 4.85
CA GLN A 308 3.76 6.59 5.37
C GLN A 308 4.56 7.89 5.17
N ALA A 309 4.18 8.68 4.16
CA ALA A 309 4.70 10.04 3.99
C ALA A 309 4.01 11.00 4.98
N PRO A 310 4.76 11.91 5.66
CA PRO A 310 4.16 12.90 6.54
C PRO A 310 3.34 13.95 5.79
N HIS A 311 3.67 14.23 4.54
CA HIS A 311 3.00 15.23 3.71
C HIS A 311 2.67 14.63 2.36
N THR A 312 1.40 14.71 1.96
CA THR A 312 0.94 14.43 0.60
C THR A 312 0.06 15.57 0.12
N ALA A 313 0.23 15.99 -1.12
CA ALA A 313 -0.54 17.07 -1.72
C ALA A 313 -0.80 16.81 -3.19
N ASN A 314 -1.96 17.22 -3.67
CA ASN A 314 -2.27 17.30 -5.09
C ASN A 314 -2.91 18.65 -5.38
N LEU A 315 -2.51 19.25 -6.49
CA LEU A 315 -3.06 20.51 -7.00
C LEU A 315 -3.35 20.35 -8.49
N SER A 316 -4.59 20.57 -8.89
CA SER A 316 -4.99 20.58 -10.29
C SER A 316 -5.56 21.94 -10.65
N LEU A 317 -5.04 22.54 -11.70
CA LEU A 317 -5.61 23.69 -12.37
C LEU A 317 -6.43 23.17 -13.55
N LEU A 318 -7.69 23.52 -13.58
CA LEU A 318 -8.69 23.03 -14.52
C LEU A 318 -9.17 24.16 -15.42
N TYR A 319 -9.31 23.90 -16.69
CA TYR A 319 -10.03 24.74 -17.63
C TYR A 319 -11.14 23.93 -18.27
N LYS A 320 -12.37 24.40 -18.17
CA LYS A 320 -13.54 23.74 -18.73
C LYS A 320 -14.46 24.74 -19.41
N ASP A 321 -14.53 24.63 -20.71
CA ASP A 321 -15.44 25.40 -21.58
C ASP A 321 -16.34 24.42 -22.33
N THR A 322 -17.53 24.19 -21.78
CA THR A 322 -18.50 23.23 -22.35
C THR A 322 -19.16 23.75 -23.64
N GLU A 323 -19.21 25.05 -23.84
CA GLU A 323 -19.79 25.65 -25.03
C GLU A 323 -18.90 25.42 -26.25
N ASN A 324 -17.60 25.63 -26.08
CA ASN A 324 -16.60 25.39 -27.11
C ASN A 324 -16.00 24.01 -27.06
N GLY A 325 -16.37 23.15 -26.10
CA GLY A 325 -15.89 21.77 -25.98
C GLY A 325 -14.42 21.64 -25.56
N TRP A 326 -13.87 22.59 -24.82
CA TRP A 326 -12.50 22.51 -24.29
C TRP A 326 -12.50 22.00 -22.84
N ASN A 327 -11.57 21.07 -22.57
CA ASN A 327 -11.26 20.61 -21.22
C ASN A 327 -9.75 20.46 -21.11
N ALA A 328 -9.12 21.11 -20.14
CA ALA A 328 -7.70 20.98 -19.89
C ALA A 328 -7.40 20.92 -18.39
N GLN A 329 -6.34 20.22 -18.03
CA GLN A 329 -5.89 20.06 -16.67
C GLN A 329 -4.36 20.07 -16.61
N LEU A 330 -3.82 20.85 -15.68
CA LEU A 330 -2.45 20.76 -15.22
C LEU A 330 -2.49 20.23 -13.78
N ALA A 331 -1.91 19.06 -13.53
CA ALA A 331 -1.95 18.37 -12.24
C ALA A 331 -0.54 18.25 -11.65
N ALA A 332 -0.35 18.79 -10.47
CA ALA A 332 0.85 18.64 -9.66
C ALA A 332 0.58 17.69 -8.50
N SER A 333 1.51 16.79 -8.20
CA SER A 333 1.47 15.87 -7.06
C SER A 333 2.74 15.99 -6.24
N PHE A 334 2.62 15.92 -4.92
CA PHE A 334 3.73 15.92 -3.98
C PHE A 334 3.58 14.80 -2.98
N THR A 335 4.64 14.01 -2.81
CA THR A 335 4.77 13.02 -1.75
C THR A 335 6.05 13.32 -0.97
N GLY A 336 5.93 13.57 0.32
CA GLY A 336 7.06 13.84 1.20
C GLY A 336 7.98 12.63 1.36
N THR A 337 9.13 12.85 1.94
CA THR A 337 10.08 11.77 2.29
C THR A 337 9.40 10.73 3.16
N LYS A 338 9.55 9.45 2.81
CA LYS A 338 8.93 8.33 3.50
C LYS A 338 9.90 7.21 3.77
N LEU A 339 9.66 6.47 4.84
CA LEU A 339 10.38 5.24 5.13
C LEU A 339 10.03 4.18 4.07
N ALA A 340 11.03 3.61 3.42
CA ALA A 340 10.84 2.63 2.35
C ALA A 340 11.11 1.20 2.81
N LEU A 341 12.13 0.99 3.66
CA LEU A 341 12.53 -0.32 4.15
C LEU A 341 13.06 -0.21 5.57
N VAL A 342 12.62 -1.12 6.43
CA VAL A 342 13.03 -1.22 7.82
C VAL A 342 14.22 -2.16 7.95
N SER A 343 15.32 -1.63 8.48
CA SER A 343 16.49 -2.41 8.83
C SER A 343 16.37 -2.98 10.25
N PRO A 344 16.97 -4.15 10.57
CA PRO A 344 17.12 -4.61 11.94
C PRO A 344 18.09 -3.75 12.76
N PHE A 345 18.88 -2.89 12.10
CA PHE A 345 19.86 -2.02 12.73
C PHE A 345 19.34 -0.60 12.93
N LYS A 346 19.64 -0.01 14.07
CA LYS A 346 19.30 1.37 14.38
C LYS A 346 19.93 2.32 13.36
N ASN A 347 19.14 3.29 12.89
CA ASN A 347 19.53 4.30 11.91
C ASN A 347 19.91 3.79 10.49
N ALA A 348 19.78 2.50 10.22
CA ALA A 348 20.08 1.92 8.91
C ALA A 348 18.83 1.69 8.03
N ASP A 349 17.73 2.31 8.38
CA ASP A 349 16.50 2.29 7.59
C ASP A 349 16.68 3.02 6.26
N GLN A 350 16.09 2.49 5.19
CA GLN A 350 16.13 3.14 3.88
C GLN A 350 14.91 4.04 3.68
N TRP A 351 15.14 5.19 3.05
CA TRP A 351 14.15 6.22 2.85
C TRP A 351 14.02 6.58 1.39
N ASP A 352 12.81 6.74 0.90
CA ASP A 352 12.55 7.37 -0.40
C ASP A 352 12.52 8.89 -0.20
N LYS A 353 13.23 9.63 -1.05
CA LYS A 353 13.19 11.10 -1.06
C LYS A 353 11.81 11.60 -1.45
N ALA A 354 11.51 12.83 -1.05
CA ALA A 354 10.32 13.52 -1.50
C ALA A 354 10.29 13.59 -3.03
N MET A 355 9.10 13.36 -3.60
CA MET A 355 8.88 13.35 -5.04
C MET A 355 7.81 14.37 -5.41
N PHE A 356 8.06 15.10 -6.50
CA PHE A 356 7.13 16.04 -7.10
C PHE A 356 6.86 15.60 -8.53
N GLY A 357 5.58 15.40 -8.88
CA GLY A 357 5.11 15.04 -10.21
C GLY A 357 4.33 16.17 -10.85
N LEU A 358 4.38 16.27 -12.19
CA LEU A 358 3.63 17.23 -12.98
C LEU A 358 3.11 16.55 -14.24
N ASP A 359 1.79 16.58 -14.42
CA ASP A 359 1.09 16.00 -15.56
C ASP A 359 0.20 17.04 -16.24
N PHE A 360 0.04 16.92 -17.54
CA PHE A 360 -0.86 17.78 -18.33
C PHE A 360 -1.78 16.93 -19.17
N SER A 361 -3.04 17.35 -19.29
CA SER A 361 -3.98 16.78 -20.24
C SER A 361 -4.87 17.86 -20.84
N ALA A 362 -5.22 17.71 -22.11
CA ALA A 362 -6.16 18.56 -22.82
C ALA A 362 -7.03 17.73 -23.75
N GLU A 363 -8.30 18.10 -23.88
CA GLU A 363 -9.28 17.50 -24.80
C GLU A 363 -10.07 18.60 -25.48
N LYS A 364 -10.25 18.46 -26.78
CA LYS A 364 -11.15 19.25 -27.59
C LYS A 364 -12.24 18.36 -28.15
N GLN A 365 -13.46 18.61 -27.73
CA GLN A 365 -14.67 17.96 -28.27
C GLN A 365 -15.28 18.82 -29.37
N PHE A 366 -15.57 18.25 -30.50
CA PHE A 366 -16.24 18.88 -31.63
C PHE A 366 -17.73 18.51 -31.63
N LYS A 367 -18.54 19.35 -32.26
CA LYS A 367 -20.01 19.16 -32.36
C LYS A 367 -20.43 17.89 -33.13
N ASN A 368 -19.56 17.36 -33.97
CA ASN A 368 -19.78 16.15 -34.77
C ASN A 368 -19.48 14.84 -34.01
N GLY A 369 -19.31 14.89 -32.68
CA GLY A 369 -19.02 13.72 -31.85
C GLY A 369 -17.54 13.30 -31.79
N ILE A 370 -16.65 13.97 -32.53
CA ILE A 370 -15.20 13.71 -32.47
C ILE A 370 -14.61 14.46 -31.29
N SER A 371 -13.70 13.80 -30.57
CA SER A 371 -12.83 14.43 -29.55
C SER A 371 -11.38 14.10 -29.87
N ILE A 372 -10.51 15.10 -29.77
CA ILE A 372 -9.05 14.94 -29.83
C ILE A 372 -8.51 15.21 -28.44
N PHE A 373 -7.69 14.29 -27.92
CA PHE A 373 -7.09 14.46 -26.60
C PHE A 373 -5.57 14.26 -26.64
N PHE A 374 -4.90 15.00 -25.79
CA PHE A 374 -3.47 14.93 -25.55
C PHE A 374 -3.20 14.76 -24.06
N LYS A 375 -2.26 13.87 -23.69
CA LYS A 375 -1.77 13.68 -22.33
C LYS A 375 -0.25 13.68 -22.32
N ALA A 376 0.32 14.35 -21.34
CA ALA A 376 1.75 14.35 -21.07
C ALA A 376 1.95 14.05 -19.60
N ASN A 377 2.55 12.92 -19.28
CA ASN A 377 2.78 12.49 -17.90
C ASN A 377 4.27 12.65 -17.55
N ASN A 378 4.52 12.91 -16.27
CA ASN A 378 5.85 13.09 -15.70
C ASN A 378 6.68 14.15 -16.43
N LEU A 379 6.09 15.34 -16.66
CA LEU A 379 6.72 16.45 -17.38
C LEU A 379 8.07 16.87 -16.79
N LEU A 380 8.25 16.68 -15.49
CA LEU A 380 9.49 17.01 -14.78
C LEU A 380 10.57 15.93 -14.88
N ASP A 381 10.25 14.76 -15.50
CA ASP A 381 11.12 13.58 -15.50
C ASP A 381 11.58 13.22 -14.07
N ALA A 382 10.62 13.22 -13.15
CA ALA A 382 10.89 13.00 -11.74
C ALA A 382 11.50 11.62 -11.50
N LYS A 383 12.54 11.58 -10.68
CA LYS A 383 13.25 10.36 -10.29
C LYS A 383 12.83 9.98 -8.88
N ARG A 384 12.67 8.69 -8.63
CA ARG A 384 12.58 8.16 -7.28
C ARG A 384 13.97 7.79 -6.80
N GLU A 385 14.43 8.41 -5.72
CA GLU A 385 15.73 8.12 -5.12
C GLU A 385 15.55 7.54 -3.73
N ARG A 386 16.19 6.42 -3.48
CA ARG A 386 16.25 5.75 -2.18
C ARG A 386 17.61 5.98 -1.53
N TYR A 387 17.64 6.24 -0.23
CA TYR A 387 18.85 6.58 0.48
C TYR A 387 18.85 6.12 1.95
N LEU A 388 20.03 6.00 2.54
CA LEU A 388 20.26 5.85 3.97
C LEU A 388 20.51 7.23 4.58
N LYS A 389 19.92 7.52 5.75
CA LYS A 389 20.09 8.80 6.45
C LYS A 389 21.45 8.93 7.12
N THR A 390 21.97 7.82 7.62
CA THR A 390 23.24 7.76 8.32
C THR A 390 24.02 6.59 7.78
N VAL A 391 25.12 6.89 7.13
CA VAL A 391 26.13 5.90 6.77
C VAL A 391 27.46 6.43 7.27
N ASN A 392 28.36 5.55 7.65
CA ASN A 392 29.72 5.92 7.97
C ASN A 392 30.37 6.55 6.72
N PRO A 393 30.57 7.88 6.70
CA PRO A 393 30.92 8.60 5.49
C PRO A 393 32.41 8.82 5.34
N ASP A 394 33.20 8.32 6.30
CA ASP A 394 34.59 8.73 6.41
C ASP A 394 35.48 8.18 5.27
N ASN A 395 34.94 7.29 4.42
CA ASN A 395 35.73 6.64 3.37
C ASN A 395 35.06 6.57 1.98
N LEU A 396 33.97 7.27 1.72
CA LEU A 396 33.27 7.18 0.44
C LEU A 396 33.25 8.52 -0.31
N GLU A 397 34.35 8.84 -0.97
CA GLU A 397 34.41 9.85 -2.03
C GLU A 397 33.92 9.22 -3.36
N TYR A 398 32.62 8.88 -3.45
CA TYR A 398 32.00 8.57 -4.72
C TYR A 398 31.17 9.75 -5.20
N GLU A 399 31.24 10.04 -6.48
CA GLU A 399 30.48 11.10 -7.13
C GLU A 399 28.98 10.97 -6.81
N GLY A 400 28.39 12.02 -6.25
CA GLY A 400 26.98 12.08 -5.85
C GLY A 400 26.65 11.64 -4.42
N GLN A 401 27.61 11.13 -3.64
CA GLN A 401 27.42 10.81 -2.24
C GLN A 401 27.64 12.05 -1.35
N LYS A 402 26.76 12.25 -0.38
CA LYS A 402 26.89 13.33 0.60
C LYS A 402 27.22 12.73 1.97
N LYS A 403 27.94 13.50 2.78
CA LYS A 403 28.40 13.12 4.12
C LYS A 403 27.32 12.52 5.04
N ASP A 404 26.04 12.84 4.82
CA ASP A 404 24.88 12.43 5.63
C ASP A 404 23.86 11.59 4.86
N LYS A 405 24.12 11.24 3.60
CA LYS A 405 23.16 10.52 2.75
C LYS A 405 23.84 9.66 1.69
N THR A 406 23.68 8.36 1.80
CA THR A 406 24.11 7.42 0.77
C THR A 406 22.93 7.00 -0.10
N ILE A 407 22.99 7.27 -1.41
CA ILE A 407 21.98 6.81 -2.36
C ILE A 407 22.21 5.34 -2.62
N VAL A 408 21.18 4.52 -2.35
CA VAL A 408 21.18 3.07 -2.57
C VAL A 408 20.41 2.66 -3.81
N GLY A 409 19.58 3.54 -4.35
CA GLY A 409 18.84 3.26 -5.58
C GLY A 409 18.27 4.52 -6.23
N THR A 410 18.28 4.54 -7.56
CA THR A 410 17.68 5.59 -8.39
C THR A 410 16.84 4.97 -9.48
N TYR A 411 15.54 5.31 -9.52
CA TYR A 411 14.59 4.80 -10.50
C TYR A 411 14.11 5.94 -11.39
N LYS A 412 14.20 5.75 -12.70
CA LYS A 412 13.77 6.72 -13.72
C LYS A 412 12.64 6.10 -14.54
N TYR A 413 11.54 6.82 -14.69
CA TYR A 413 10.37 6.34 -15.42
C TYR A 413 10.19 7.02 -16.79
N GLY A 414 10.89 8.15 -17.02
CA GLY A 414 10.79 8.93 -18.25
C GLY A 414 9.48 9.73 -18.34
N ARG A 415 9.38 10.51 -19.41
CA ARG A 415 8.17 11.25 -19.80
C ARG A 415 7.37 10.39 -20.77
N THR A 416 6.05 10.44 -20.68
CA THR A 416 5.18 9.77 -21.65
C THR A 416 4.21 10.75 -22.28
N PHE A 417 3.99 10.62 -23.58
CA PHE A 417 3.06 11.43 -24.35
C PHE A 417 2.06 10.54 -25.06
N LEU A 418 0.80 10.90 -25.01
CA LEU A 418 -0.29 10.19 -25.66
C LEU A 418 -1.17 11.18 -26.42
N LEU A 419 -1.34 10.95 -27.72
CA LEU A 419 -2.29 11.65 -28.56
C LEU A 419 -3.34 10.63 -29.04
N GLY A 420 -4.61 10.99 -28.97
CA GLY A 420 -5.68 10.09 -29.41
C GLY A 420 -6.90 10.81 -29.92
N VAL A 421 -7.69 10.06 -30.66
CA VAL A 421 -8.99 10.51 -31.20
C VAL A 421 -10.07 9.57 -30.65
N ARG A 422 -11.19 10.13 -30.25
CA ARG A 422 -12.38 9.41 -29.79
C ARG A 422 -13.57 9.86 -30.60
N TYR A 423 -14.41 8.93 -30.98
CA TYR A 423 -15.70 9.23 -31.61
C TYR A 423 -16.82 8.70 -30.71
N LYS A 424 -17.78 9.57 -30.43
CA LYS A 424 -18.99 9.21 -29.69
C LYS A 424 -20.14 9.11 -30.69
N LEU A 425 -20.65 7.90 -30.84
CA LEU A 425 -21.87 7.58 -31.60
C LEU A 425 -23.11 8.14 -30.93
#